data_1d4e0de2d41704362338dd73108a5596
#
_entry.id   1d4e0de2d41704362338dd73108a5596
#
_cell.length_a   1.000
_cell.length_b   1.000
_cell.length_c   1.000
_cell.angle_alpha   90.00
_cell.angle_beta   90.00
_cell.angle_gamma   90.00
#
_symmetry.space_group_name_H-M   'P 1'
#
loop_
_entity.id
_entity.type
_entity.pdbx_description
1 polymer ?
#
loop_
_entity_poly.entity_id
_entity_poly.type
_entity_poly.pdbx_seq_one_letter_code
_entity_poly.pdbx_strand_id
1 'polypeptide(L)'
;KSPNSEIIIPLPGETEETYLKGIEFLMDHNVQVGTYTLMMLCGAELGRDMAINRFGMKAKWRILPKQFGNYRNRKTFEVERICIGTDTMSFENYLNCRNYSFVVKLLANQIFAPVYKLVKNLNISWYEFSRSLTKTIQDDKYSGKLKDLYNNFCTESFNELFDTKEEAVKFYSKEENYESLMNGDIGENLSAKYTAKSLLVLDEILTTIFYVIKEEFRNKLSEDQVAIVNSSEKWLKNLYMIDAIFGEEEIIHDNKYEIIMDFDFPSWVSKKDEPFQFFHKNSKYQLNYDIKKVKYMRNEIKSIYGQNKGYTSSDRAFGRYLMQYIGRGVDVFEKDFQKIN
;
A
#
# COMPACT_ATOMS: atom_id res chain seq x y z
N LYS A 1 -14.42 12.01 -8.47
CA LYS A 1 -13.91 10.66 -8.17
C LYS A 1 -13.18 10.16 -9.39
N SER A 2 -11.96 9.64 -9.24
CA SER A 2 -11.27 8.95 -10.32
C SER A 2 -12.00 7.65 -10.62
N PRO A 3 -12.11 7.24 -11.89
CA PRO A 3 -12.65 5.92 -12.23
C PRO A 3 -11.77 4.83 -11.63
N ASN A 4 -12.34 3.69 -11.30
CA ASN A 4 -11.62 2.51 -10.85
C ASN A 4 -11.97 1.31 -11.71
N SER A 5 -11.02 0.42 -11.90
CA SER A 5 -11.18 -0.86 -12.57
C SER A 5 -10.56 -1.98 -11.76
N GLU A 6 -11.05 -3.19 -11.94
CA GLU A 6 -10.56 -4.38 -11.27
C GLU A 6 -9.94 -5.32 -12.30
N ILE A 7 -8.74 -5.83 -11.97
CA ILE A 7 -8.03 -6.82 -12.78
C ILE A 7 -7.92 -8.10 -11.96
N ILE A 8 -8.23 -9.22 -12.59
CA ILE A 8 -8.17 -10.55 -11.97
C ILE A 8 -7.00 -11.32 -12.58
N ILE A 9 -6.22 -11.99 -11.74
CA ILE A 9 -5.02 -12.75 -12.13
C ILE A 9 -5.03 -14.17 -11.52
N PRO A 10 -4.55 -15.19 -12.27
CA PRO A 10 -4.34 -15.24 -13.72
C PRO A 10 -5.63 -15.55 -14.46
N LEU A 11 -5.87 -14.89 -15.57
CA LEU A 11 -6.94 -15.30 -16.47
C LEU A 11 -6.41 -16.19 -17.60
N PRO A 12 -7.21 -17.11 -18.17
CA PRO A 12 -6.81 -17.89 -19.34
C PRO A 12 -6.32 -17.02 -20.49
N GLY A 13 -5.16 -17.35 -21.04
CA GLY A 13 -4.53 -16.62 -22.14
C GLY A 13 -3.71 -15.39 -21.72
N GLU A 14 -3.75 -15.00 -20.45
CA GLU A 14 -2.95 -13.91 -19.94
C GLU A 14 -1.52 -14.36 -19.62
N THR A 15 -0.57 -13.46 -19.84
CA THR A 15 0.84 -13.59 -19.45
C THR A 15 1.20 -12.51 -18.43
N GLU A 16 2.36 -12.63 -17.77
CA GLU A 16 2.88 -11.55 -16.94
C GLU A 16 2.96 -10.22 -17.72
N GLU A 17 3.43 -10.28 -18.96
CA GLU A 17 3.57 -9.09 -19.82
C GLU A 17 2.23 -8.44 -20.13
N THR A 18 1.20 -9.23 -20.52
CA THR A 18 -0.12 -8.68 -20.82
C THR A 18 -0.81 -8.12 -19.61
N TYR A 19 -0.64 -8.76 -18.44
CA TYR A 19 -1.11 -8.24 -17.16
C TYR A 19 -0.50 -6.88 -16.81
N LEU A 20 0.82 -6.76 -16.94
CA LEU A 20 1.52 -5.50 -16.67
C LEU A 20 1.10 -4.39 -17.64
N LYS A 21 0.93 -4.71 -18.94
CA LYS A 21 0.39 -3.78 -19.95
C LYS A 21 -1.04 -3.34 -19.61
N GLY A 22 -1.87 -4.22 -19.08
CA GLY A 22 -3.22 -3.87 -18.61
C GLY A 22 -3.19 -2.85 -17.47
N ILE A 23 -2.28 -3.03 -16.51
CA ILE A 23 -2.06 -2.07 -15.41
C ILE A 23 -1.54 -0.73 -15.97
N GLU A 24 -0.54 -0.76 -16.86
CA GLU A 24 0.01 0.42 -17.53
C GLU A 24 -1.09 1.23 -18.22
N PHE A 25 -1.88 0.56 -19.06
CA PHE A 25 -2.98 1.19 -19.78
C PHE A 25 -3.97 1.90 -18.85
N LEU A 26 -4.38 1.23 -17.76
CA LEU A 26 -5.30 1.82 -16.79
C LEU A 26 -4.68 3.02 -16.07
N MET A 27 -3.44 2.89 -15.64
CA MET A 27 -2.74 3.97 -14.93
C MET A 27 -2.53 5.20 -15.82
N ASP A 28 -2.16 5.03 -17.08
CA ASP A 28 -1.95 6.12 -18.04
C ASP A 28 -3.27 6.86 -18.37
N HIS A 29 -4.40 6.15 -18.24
CA HIS A 29 -5.73 6.75 -18.38
C HIS A 29 -6.33 7.25 -17.05
N ASN A 30 -5.52 7.35 -15.98
CA ASN A 30 -5.93 7.82 -14.64
C ASN A 30 -7.02 6.96 -13.99
N VAL A 31 -7.07 5.68 -14.31
CA VAL A 31 -7.95 4.71 -13.68
C VAL A 31 -7.22 4.08 -12.49
N GLN A 32 -7.85 4.10 -11.32
CA GLN A 32 -7.33 3.37 -10.16
C GLN A 32 -7.48 1.86 -10.40
N VAL A 33 -6.43 1.10 -10.10
CA VAL A 33 -6.38 -0.34 -10.34
C VAL A 33 -6.58 -1.11 -9.04
N GLY A 34 -7.64 -1.92 -8.99
CA GLY A 34 -7.83 -2.99 -8.01
C GLY A 34 -7.36 -4.32 -8.58
N THR A 35 -6.58 -5.08 -7.82
CA THR A 35 -6.04 -6.37 -8.27
C THR A 35 -6.55 -7.51 -7.41
N TYR A 36 -7.01 -8.59 -8.04
CA TYR A 36 -7.62 -9.75 -7.38
C TYR A 36 -7.05 -11.05 -7.94
N THR A 37 -7.02 -12.08 -7.11
CA THR A 37 -6.69 -13.44 -7.54
C THR A 37 -7.96 -14.13 -8.05
N LEU A 38 -7.85 -14.89 -9.14
CA LEU A 38 -8.94 -15.70 -9.68
C LEU A 38 -9.33 -16.80 -8.71
N MET A 39 -10.54 -16.69 -8.17
CA MET A 39 -11.15 -17.73 -7.36
C MET A 39 -11.87 -18.75 -8.27
N MET A 40 -11.53 -20.02 -8.11
CA MET A 40 -12.14 -21.11 -8.87
C MET A 40 -13.40 -21.60 -8.14
N LEU A 41 -14.45 -20.77 -8.17
CA LEU A 41 -15.68 -21.00 -7.43
C LEU A 41 -16.42 -22.24 -7.95
N CYS A 42 -16.97 -23.01 -7.03
CA CYS A 42 -17.80 -24.16 -7.35
C CYS A 42 -19.04 -23.68 -8.15
N GLY A 43 -19.28 -24.32 -9.29
CA GLY A 43 -20.37 -23.96 -10.20
C GLY A 43 -20.07 -22.86 -11.22
N ALA A 44 -19.04 -22.04 -11.00
CA ALA A 44 -18.58 -21.07 -12.00
C ALA A 44 -17.88 -21.77 -13.18
N GLU A 45 -17.92 -21.16 -14.36
CA GLU A 45 -17.33 -21.74 -15.58
C GLU A 45 -15.85 -22.06 -15.41
N LEU A 46 -15.03 -21.12 -14.91
CA LEU A 46 -13.60 -21.30 -14.69
C LEU A 46 -13.27 -22.23 -13.51
N GLY A 47 -14.26 -22.64 -12.71
CA GLY A 47 -14.11 -23.64 -11.64
C GLY A 47 -14.37 -25.08 -12.09
N ARG A 48 -14.83 -25.30 -13.34
CA ARG A 48 -15.17 -26.62 -13.86
C ARG A 48 -13.95 -27.33 -14.44
N ASP A 49 -13.91 -28.65 -14.33
CA ASP A 49 -12.79 -29.47 -14.83
C ASP A 49 -12.53 -29.26 -16.33
N MET A 50 -13.59 -29.01 -17.13
CA MET A 50 -13.44 -28.72 -18.55
C MET A 50 -12.62 -27.45 -18.80
N ALA A 51 -12.85 -26.38 -18.05
CA ALA A 51 -12.09 -25.13 -18.18
C ALA A 51 -10.66 -25.29 -17.63
N ILE A 52 -10.53 -26.00 -16.50
CA ILE A 52 -9.24 -26.28 -15.89
C ILE A 52 -8.33 -27.04 -16.86
N ASN A 53 -8.83 -28.10 -17.47
CA ASN A 53 -8.09 -28.90 -18.44
C ASN A 53 -7.81 -28.13 -19.74
N ARG A 54 -8.78 -27.34 -20.21
CA ARG A 54 -8.65 -26.55 -21.47
C ARG A 54 -7.57 -25.48 -21.39
N PHE A 55 -7.39 -24.86 -20.23
CA PHE A 55 -6.50 -23.72 -20.05
C PHE A 55 -5.27 -24.05 -19.16
N GLY A 56 -5.04 -25.33 -18.88
CA GLY A 56 -3.92 -25.78 -18.05
C GLY A 56 -3.88 -25.11 -16.68
N MET A 57 -5.07 -24.83 -16.10
CA MET A 57 -5.15 -24.07 -14.85
C MET A 57 -4.58 -24.86 -13.68
N LYS A 58 -3.66 -24.23 -12.96
CA LYS A 58 -3.06 -24.77 -11.73
C LYS A 58 -3.72 -24.11 -10.52
N ALA A 59 -4.04 -24.90 -9.52
CA ALA A 59 -4.75 -24.42 -8.35
C ALA A 59 -3.97 -24.69 -7.06
N LYS A 60 -4.16 -23.81 -6.08
CA LYS A 60 -3.84 -24.03 -4.67
C LYS A 60 -5.01 -23.64 -3.78
N TRP A 61 -4.92 -23.99 -2.53
CA TRP A 61 -5.95 -23.74 -1.54
C TRP A 61 -5.42 -22.79 -0.48
N ARG A 62 -6.29 -21.89 -0.01
CA ARG A 62 -6.00 -21.03 1.14
C ARG A 62 -7.24 -20.86 1.99
N ILE A 63 -7.05 -20.48 3.25
CA ILE A 63 -8.19 -20.17 4.12
C ILE A 63 -8.87 -18.88 3.67
N LEU A 64 -10.19 -18.85 3.76
CA LEU A 64 -10.95 -17.60 3.67
C LEU A 64 -10.78 -16.81 4.96
N PRO A 65 -10.31 -15.55 4.87
CA PRO A 65 -10.11 -14.74 6.07
C PRO A 65 -11.36 -14.66 6.94
N LYS A 66 -11.20 -14.99 8.23
CA LYS A 66 -12.26 -14.97 9.25
C LYS A 66 -13.41 -15.97 9.07
N GLN A 67 -13.29 -16.90 8.16
CA GLN A 67 -14.28 -17.93 7.93
C GLN A 67 -13.83 -19.26 8.59
N PHE A 68 -13.70 -19.23 9.90
CA PHE A 68 -13.37 -20.39 10.72
C PHE A 68 -14.03 -20.28 12.11
N GLY A 69 -14.12 -21.37 12.81
CA GLY A 69 -14.70 -21.42 14.15
C GLY A 69 -14.51 -22.73 14.85
N ASN A 70 -14.84 -22.76 16.15
CA ASN A 70 -14.85 -23.95 16.96
C ASN A 70 -16.27 -24.20 17.47
N TYR A 71 -16.92 -25.24 16.98
CA TYR A 71 -18.28 -25.61 17.32
C TYR A 71 -18.28 -26.95 18.07
N ARG A 72 -18.60 -26.92 19.34
CA ARG A 72 -18.63 -28.13 20.20
C ARG A 72 -17.31 -28.91 20.12
N ASN A 73 -16.18 -28.25 20.28
CA ASN A 73 -14.83 -28.79 20.17
C ASN A 73 -14.45 -29.32 18.77
N ARG A 74 -15.19 -28.97 17.76
CA ARG A 74 -14.86 -29.25 16.36
C ARG A 74 -14.46 -27.96 15.65
N LYS A 75 -13.18 -27.84 15.28
CA LYS A 75 -12.69 -26.75 14.46
C LYS A 75 -13.19 -26.90 13.02
N THR A 76 -13.70 -25.83 12.45
CA THR A 76 -14.19 -25.77 11.07
C THR A 76 -13.53 -24.62 10.34
N PHE A 77 -13.27 -24.79 9.05
CA PHE A 77 -12.57 -23.82 8.21
C PHE A 77 -13.25 -23.77 6.85
N GLU A 78 -13.47 -22.56 6.34
CA GLU A 78 -13.74 -22.35 4.95
C GLU A 78 -12.44 -22.07 4.21
N VAL A 79 -12.20 -22.83 3.15
CA VAL A 79 -11.03 -22.68 2.29
C VAL A 79 -11.48 -22.49 0.86
N GLU A 80 -10.78 -21.63 0.16
CA GLU A 80 -11.04 -21.32 -1.24
C GLU A 80 -9.99 -21.91 -2.16
N ARG A 81 -10.42 -22.34 -3.33
CA ARG A 81 -9.55 -22.77 -4.41
C ARG A 81 -9.24 -21.58 -5.29
N ILE A 82 -7.96 -21.26 -5.45
CA ILE A 82 -7.51 -20.16 -6.29
C ILE A 82 -6.67 -20.66 -7.45
N CYS A 83 -6.74 -19.98 -8.58
CA CYS A 83 -5.85 -20.21 -9.70
C CYS A 83 -4.50 -19.52 -9.42
N ILE A 84 -3.41 -20.27 -9.63
CA ILE A 84 -2.03 -19.79 -9.42
C ILE A 84 -1.17 -19.90 -10.68
N GLY A 85 -1.77 -20.28 -11.80
CA GLY A 85 -1.10 -20.41 -13.09
C GLY A 85 -2.02 -21.00 -14.15
N THR A 86 -1.63 -20.83 -15.40
CA THR A 86 -2.32 -21.35 -16.60
C THR A 86 -1.25 -21.84 -17.59
N ASP A 87 -1.65 -22.27 -18.77
CA ASP A 87 -0.70 -22.61 -19.86
C ASP A 87 0.16 -21.40 -20.28
N THR A 88 -0.32 -20.18 -20.07
CA THR A 88 0.36 -18.95 -20.49
C THR A 88 1.01 -18.19 -19.35
N MET A 89 0.72 -18.54 -18.09
CA MET A 89 1.29 -17.89 -16.89
C MET A 89 1.78 -18.94 -15.90
N SER A 90 3.08 -18.96 -15.64
CA SER A 90 3.67 -19.83 -14.62
C SER A 90 3.28 -19.39 -13.20
N PHE A 91 3.50 -20.26 -12.21
CA PHE A 91 3.30 -19.91 -10.80
C PHE A 91 4.26 -18.79 -10.36
N GLU A 92 5.49 -18.79 -10.85
CA GLU A 92 6.45 -17.73 -10.58
C GLU A 92 5.97 -16.38 -11.14
N ASN A 93 5.50 -16.34 -12.40
CA ASN A 93 4.93 -15.14 -13.00
C ASN A 93 3.70 -14.63 -12.22
N TYR A 94 2.84 -15.56 -11.76
CA TYR A 94 1.72 -15.21 -10.89
C TYR A 94 2.19 -14.52 -9.60
N LEU A 95 3.21 -15.06 -8.93
CA LEU A 95 3.77 -14.45 -7.72
C LEU A 95 4.38 -13.08 -8.00
N ASN A 96 5.12 -12.93 -9.11
CA ASN A 96 5.66 -11.63 -9.53
C ASN A 96 4.57 -10.57 -9.72
N CYS A 97 3.51 -10.94 -10.43
CA CYS A 97 2.34 -10.06 -10.63
C CYS A 97 1.66 -9.72 -9.30
N ARG A 98 1.49 -10.70 -8.41
CA ARG A 98 0.89 -10.49 -7.09
C ARG A 98 1.73 -9.55 -6.23
N ASN A 99 3.05 -9.74 -6.23
CA ASN A 99 3.98 -8.91 -5.47
C ASN A 99 4.00 -7.46 -5.99
N TYR A 100 4.00 -7.27 -7.32
CA TYR A 100 3.86 -5.94 -7.91
C TYR A 100 2.49 -5.31 -7.59
N SER A 101 1.43 -6.10 -7.62
CA SER A 101 0.08 -5.64 -7.27
C SER A 101 -0.01 -5.09 -5.84
N PHE A 102 0.82 -5.57 -4.92
CA PHE A 102 0.91 -4.99 -3.58
C PHE A 102 1.45 -3.55 -3.62
N VAL A 103 2.50 -3.27 -4.40
CA VAL A 103 3.04 -1.91 -4.56
C VAL A 103 2.03 -0.99 -5.23
N VAL A 104 1.34 -1.47 -6.27
CA VAL A 104 0.25 -0.73 -6.92
C VAL A 104 -0.83 -0.34 -5.91
N LYS A 105 -1.24 -1.28 -5.08
CA LYS A 105 -2.25 -1.05 -4.04
C LYS A 105 -1.77 -0.13 -2.93
N LEU A 106 -0.50 -0.23 -2.53
CA LEU A 106 0.12 0.67 -1.58
C LEU A 106 0.03 2.11 -2.08
N LEU A 107 0.47 2.36 -3.31
CA LEU A 107 0.46 3.67 -3.94
C LEU A 107 -0.94 4.22 -4.25
N ALA A 108 -1.96 3.37 -4.32
CA ALA A 108 -3.36 3.79 -4.50
C ALA A 108 -3.99 4.42 -3.24
N ASN A 109 -3.30 4.43 -2.10
CA ASN A 109 -3.80 5.07 -0.89
C ASN A 109 -3.84 6.58 -1.03
N GLN A 110 -4.88 7.20 -0.46
CA GLN A 110 -5.09 8.66 -0.55
C GLN A 110 -3.93 9.50 0.01
N ILE A 111 -3.16 8.97 0.95
CA ILE A 111 -1.98 9.66 1.49
C ILE A 111 -0.91 9.90 0.42
N PHE A 112 -0.89 9.11 -0.66
CA PHE A 112 0.02 9.28 -1.79
C PHE A 112 -0.59 10.08 -2.96
N ALA A 113 -1.82 10.62 -2.82
CA ALA A 113 -2.41 11.46 -3.85
C ALA A 113 -1.55 12.69 -4.23
N PRO A 114 -0.86 13.37 -3.27
CA PRO A 114 0.07 14.44 -3.63
C PRO A 114 1.28 13.94 -4.44
N VAL A 115 1.79 12.74 -4.13
CA VAL A 115 2.88 12.11 -4.91
C VAL A 115 2.42 11.79 -6.33
N TYR A 116 1.23 11.21 -6.48
CA TYR A 116 0.65 10.95 -7.80
C TYR A 116 0.56 12.23 -8.64
N LYS A 117 0.04 13.32 -8.02
CA LYS A 117 -0.07 14.61 -8.69
C LYS A 117 1.30 15.17 -9.06
N LEU A 118 2.31 15.05 -8.19
CA LEU A 118 3.68 15.47 -8.45
C LEU A 118 4.27 14.72 -9.64
N VAL A 119 4.24 13.38 -9.63
CA VAL A 119 4.78 12.53 -10.69
C VAL A 119 4.17 12.89 -12.05
N LYS A 120 2.85 13.11 -12.09
CA LYS A 120 2.16 13.61 -13.31
C LYS A 120 2.66 14.98 -13.77
N ASN A 121 2.83 15.94 -12.86
CA ASN A 121 3.34 17.28 -13.21
C ASN A 121 4.79 17.26 -13.70
N LEU A 122 5.56 16.24 -13.33
CA LEU A 122 6.91 15.99 -13.83
C LEU A 122 6.92 15.29 -15.21
N ASN A 123 5.76 14.99 -15.79
CA ASN A 123 5.61 14.20 -17.02
C ASN A 123 6.25 12.79 -16.93
N ILE A 124 6.20 12.19 -15.75
CA ILE A 124 6.63 10.82 -15.51
C ILE A 124 5.38 9.93 -15.54
N SER A 125 5.45 8.82 -16.29
CA SER A 125 4.39 7.80 -16.25
C SER A 125 4.27 7.23 -14.84
N TRP A 126 3.04 7.16 -14.32
CA TRP A 126 2.78 6.56 -13.01
C TRP A 126 3.14 5.07 -12.97
N TYR A 127 2.98 4.39 -14.10
CA TYR A 127 3.41 3.01 -14.26
C TYR A 127 4.93 2.88 -14.21
N GLU A 128 5.68 3.67 -14.98
CA GLU A 128 7.16 3.67 -14.94
C GLU A 128 7.65 3.95 -13.51
N PHE A 129 7.07 4.95 -12.85
CA PHE A 129 7.42 5.28 -11.47
C PHE A 129 7.17 4.10 -10.52
N SER A 130 6.00 3.46 -10.60
CA SER A 130 5.66 2.32 -9.72
C SER A 130 6.55 1.10 -9.98
N ARG A 131 6.96 0.89 -11.24
CA ARG A 131 7.92 -0.16 -11.62
C ARG A 131 9.32 0.12 -11.07
N SER A 132 9.80 1.36 -11.19
CA SER A 132 11.10 1.77 -10.64
C SER A 132 11.12 1.65 -9.13
N LEU A 133 10.06 2.10 -8.45
CA LEU A 133 9.92 1.92 -6.99
C LEU A 133 9.99 0.44 -6.60
N THR A 134 9.28 -0.42 -7.33
CA THR A 134 9.28 -1.86 -7.06
C THR A 134 10.69 -2.45 -7.23
N LYS A 135 11.38 -2.11 -8.32
CA LYS A 135 12.77 -2.54 -8.56
C LYS A 135 13.71 -2.07 -7.45
N THR A 136 13.59 -0.82 -7.01
CA THR A 136 14.40 -0.29 -5.91
C THR A 136 14.19 -1.09 -4.63
N ILE A 137 12.94 -1.41 -4.28
CA ILE A 137 12.63 -2.23 -3.08
C ILE A 137 13.21 -3.65 -3.22
N GLN A 138 13.21 -4.21 -4.42
CA GLN A 138 13.71 -5.55 -4.71
C GLN A 138 15.24 -5.64 -4.77
N ASP A 139 15.94 -4.52 -5.03
CA ASP A 139 17.41 -4.50 -5.15
C ASP A 139 18.07 -5.03 -3.87
N ASP A 140 19.04 -5.93 -4.01
CA ASP A 140 19.76 -6.51 -2.88
C ASP A 140 20.56 -5.48 -2.08
N LYS A 141 20.94 -4.37 -2.70
CA LYS A 141 21.63 -3.26 -2.04
C LYS A 141 20.71 -2.39 -1.20
N TYR A 142 19.39 -2.43 -1.46
CA TYR A 142 18.42 -1.72 -0.67
C TYR A 142 18.13 -2.52 0.60
N SER A 143 18.11 -1.86 1.74
CA SER A 143 17.82 -2.45 3.06
C SER A 143 16.94 -1.50 3.86
N GLY A 144 16.16 -2.03 4.77
CA GLY A 144 15.33 -1.26 5.68
C GLY A 144 13.94 -1.88 5.91
N LYS A 145 13.16 -1.21 6.73
CA LYS A 145 11.83 -1.69 7.16
C LYS A 145 10.84 -1.85 6.00
N LEU A 146 10.96 -1.03 4.94
CA LEU A 146 10.13 -1.16 3.75
C LEU A 146 10.46 -2.42 2.96
N LYS A 147 11.75 -2.77 2.81
CA LYS A 147 12.16 -4.04 2.21
C LYS A 147 11.67 -5.22 3.04
N ASP A 148 11.80 -5.16 4.34
CA ASP A 148 11.32 -6.21 5.25
C ASP A 148 9.80 -6.36 5.11
N LEU A 149 9.05 -5.26 5.07
CA LEU A 149 7.62 -5.27 4.85
C LEU A 149 7.24 -5.96 3.53
N TYR A 150 7.94 -5.61 2.43
CA TYR A 150 7.72 -6.19 1.11
C TYR A 150 8.06 -7.69 1.10
N ASN A 151 9.21 -8.08 1.63
CA ASN A 151 9.65 -9.47 1.68
C ASN A 151 8.70 -10.32 2.54
N ASN A 152 8.23 -9.79 3.66
CA ASN A 152 7.24 -10.48 4.50
C ASN A 152 5.92 -10.68 3.74
N PHE A 153 5.45 -9.68 2.97
CA PHE A 153 4.28 -9.85 2.11
C PHE A 153 4.50 -10.95 1.07
N CYS A 154 5.65 -10.98 0.40
CA CYS A 154 6.00 -12.00 -0.58
C CYS A 154 6.02 -13.41 0.05
N THR A 155 6.66 -13.53 1.20
CA THR A 155 6.76 -14.79 1.95
C THR A 155 5.39 -15.30 2.41
N GLU A 156 4.57 -14.44 3.01
CA GLU A 156 3.23 -14.82 3.44
C GLU A 156 2.32 -15.14 2.24
N SER A 157 2.46 -14.42 1.11
CA SER A 157 1.73 -14.70 -0.14
C SER A 157 2.02 -16.10 -0.71
N PHE A 158 3.22 -16.60 -0.48
CA PHE A 158 3.58 -17.98 -0.84
C PHE A 158 3.09 -18.99 0.21
N ASN A 159 3.32 -18.70 1.48
CA ASN A 159 3.06 -19.63 2.59
C ASN A 159 1.57 -19.83 2.90
N GLU A 160 0.68 -18.90 2.46
CA GLU A 160 -0.77 -19.10 2.62
C GLU A 160 -1.35 -20.18 1.70
N LEU A 161 -0.54 -20.74 0.78
CA LEU A 161 -0.99 -21.61 -0.32
C LEU A 161 -0.67 -23.08 -0.05
N PHE A 162 -1.69 -23.92 -0.05
CA PHE A 162 -1.61 -25.36 0.15
C PHE A 162 -1.95 -26.12 -1.15
N ASP A 163 -1.36 -27.30 -1.34
CA ASP A 163 -1.61 -28.11 -2.52
C ASP A 163 -3.00 -28.73 -2.51
N THR A 164 -3.53 -29.06 -1.33
CA THR A 164 -4.87 -29.63 -1.18
C THR A 164 -5.67 -28.93 -0.08
N LYS A 165 -7.00 -29.06 -0.19
CA LYS A 165 -7.93 -28.60 0.86
C LYS A 165 -7.63 -29.27 2.21
N GLU A 166 -7.33 -30.55 2.15
CA GLU A 166 -7.05 -31.39 3.31
C GLU A 166 -5.79 -30.95 4.04
N GLU A 167 -4.74 -30.58 3.30
CA GLU A 167 -3.51 -30.02 3.88
C GLU A 167 -3.76 -28.68 4.58
N ALA A 168 -4.51 -27.78 3.96
CA ALA A 168 -4.89 -26.52 4.57
C ALA A 168 -5.65 -26.74 5.88
N VAL A 169 -6.68 -27.59 5.85
CA VAL A 169 -7.50 -27.92 7.04
C VAL A 169 -6.65 -28.58 8.12
N LYS A 170 -5.78 -29.53 7.75
CA LYS A 170 -4.86 -30.20 8.69
C LYS A 170 -3.90 -29.21 9.33
N PHE A 171 -3.34 -28.28 8.57
CA PHE A 171 -2.45 -27.24 9.07
C PHE A 171 -3.16 -26.36 10.10
N TYR A 172 -4.32 -25.79 9.76
CA TYR A 172 -5.05 -24.90 10.64
C TYR A 172 -5.75 -25.60 11.82
N SER A 173 -5.90 -26.93 11.78
CA SER A 173 -6.46 -27.71 12.89
C SER A 173 -5.50 -27.90 14.06
N LYS A 174 -4.17 -27.75 13.85
CA LYS A 174 -3.19 -27.79 14.93
C LYS A 174 -3.45 -26.65 15.90
N GLU A 175 -3.29 -26.88 17.22
CA GLU A 175 -3.64 -25.88 18.24
C GLU A 175 -2.88 -24.58 18.03
N GLU A 176 -1.57 -24.65 17.85
CA GLU A 176 -0.69 -23.50 17.62
C GLU A 176 -1.10 -22.64 16.41
N ASN A 177 -1.52 -23.30 15.31
CA ASN A 177 -1.94 -22.61 14.09
C ASN A 177 -3.36 -22.06 14.22
N TYR A 178 -4.23 -22.74 14.98
CA TYR A 178 -5.56 -22.25 15.28
C TYR A 178 -5.51 -21.00 16.19
N GLU A 179 -4.63 -21.00 17.18
CA GLU A 179 -4.37 -19.82 18.02
C GLU A 179 -3.83 -18.66 17.17
N SER A 180 -2.88 -18.94 16.26
CA SER A 180 -2.37 -17.93 15.32
C SER A 180 -3.45 -17.38 14.39
N LEU A 181 -4.42 -18.20 13.96
CA LEU A 181 -5.61 -17.74 13.22
C LEU A 181 -6.49 -16.84 14.09
N MET A 182 -6.75 -17.24 15.33
CA MET A 182 -7.58 -16.47 16.27
C MET A 182 -6.95 -15.10 16.58
N ASN A 183 -5.63 -15.07 16.65
CA ASN A 183 -4.86 -13.84 16.85
C ASN A 183 -4.71 -13.02 15.57
N GLY A 184 -4.96 -13.63 14.38
CA GLY A 184 -4.78 -13.04 13.05
C GLY A 184 -3.32 -12.90 12.62
N ASP A 185 -2.44 -13.68 13.22
CA ASP A 185 -1.04 -13.75 12.79
C ASP A 185 -0.96 -14.36 11.38
N ILE A 186 -1.85 -15.31 11.06
CA ILE A 186 -1.99 -15.98 9.77
C ILE A 186 -3.45 -15.98 9.29
N GLY A 187 -3.68 -16.30 8.02
CA GLY A 187 -5.02 -16.49 7.44
C GLY A 187 -5.82 -15.19 7.24
N GLU A 188 -5.18 -14.04 7.27
CA GLU A 188 -5.80 -12.73 7.05
C GLU A 188 -5.74 -12.29 5.57
N ASN A 189 -6.50 -11.26 5.23
CA ASN A 189 -6.36 -10.60 3.93
C ASN A 189 -5.01 -9.87 3.85
N LEU A 190 -4.01 -10.49 3.23
CA LEU A 190 -2.64 -9.98 3.17
C LEU A 190 -2.55 -8.54 2.62
N SER A 191 -3.32 -8.23 1.59
CA SER A 191 -3.34 -6.87 1.05
C SER A 191 -3.80 -5.84 2.08
N ALA A 192 -4.80 -6.16 2.90
CA ALA A 192 -5.28 -5.27 3.95
C ALA A 192 -4.27 -5.19 5.11
N LYS A 193 -3.74 -6.35 5.54
CA LYS A 193 -2.73 -6.48 6.59
C LYS A 193 -1.50 -5.61 6.28
N TYR A 194 -0.92 -5.79 5.11
CA TYR A 194 0.32 -5.10 4.75
C TYR A 194 0.12 -3.63 4.38
N THR A 195 -1.06 -3.25 3.88
CA THR A 195 -1.42 -1.84 3.72
C THR A 195 -1.51 -1.14 5.08
N ALA A 196 -2.05 -1.77 6.11
CA ALA A 196 -2.07 -1.20 7.45
C ALA A 196 -0.65 -1.12 8.04
N LYS A 197 0.15 -2.20 7.91
CA LYS A 197 1.56 -2.21 8.37
C LYS A 197 2.43 -1.16 7.68
N SER A 198 2.12 -0.79 6.43
CA SER A 198 2.88 0.23 5.71
C SER A 198 2.86 1.61 6.37
N LEU A 199 1.83 1.90 7.18
CA LEU A 199 1.77 3.15 7.95
C LEU A 199 2.88 3.25 8.99
N LEU A 200 3.34 2.12 9.53
CA LEU A 200 4.44 2.07 10.51
C LEU A 200 5.81 2.39 9.89
N VAL A 201 5.92 2.32 8.57
CA VAL A 201 7.15 2.57 7.79
C VAL A 201 6.96 3.70 6.77
N LEU A 202 5.96 4.56 6.98
CA LEU A 202 5.57 5.60 6.02
C LEU A 202 6.71 6.59 5.72
N ASP A 203 7.54 6.93 6.72
CA ASP A 203 8.69 7.81 6.52
C ASP A 203 9.70 7.22 5.52
N GLU A 204 9.99 5.93 5.67
CA GLU A 204 10.88 5.22 4.75
C GLU A 204 10.25 5.07 3.36
N ILE A 205 8.93 4.85 3.27
CA ILE A 205 8.22 4.83 1.99
C ILE A 205 8.36 6.18 1.28
N LEU A 206 8.12 7.29 1.98
CA LEU A 206 8.30 8.63 1.41
C LEU A 206 9.75 8.87 0.99
N THR A 207 10.71 8.51 1.83
CA THR A 207 12.13 8.64 1.51
C THR A 207 12.48 7.87 0.23
N THR A 208 12.00 6.64 0.11
CA THR A 208 12.27 5.80 -1.08
C THR A 208 11.55 6.35 -2.32
N ILE A 209 10.32 6.83 -2.19
CA ILE A 209 9.59 7.50 -3.28
C ILE A 209 10.40 8.66 -3.84
N PHE A 210 10.86 9.56 -2.97
CA PHE A 210 11.62 10.75 -3.40
C PHE A 210 13.02 10.40 -3.89
N TYR A 211 13.64 9.37 -3.35
CA TYR A 211 14.88 8.81 -3.89
C TYR A 211 14.68 8.34 -5.35
N VAL A 212 13.66 7.54 -5.62
CA VAL A 212 13.35 7.05 -6.98
C VAL A 212 13.11 8.21 -7.93
N ILE A 213 12.34 9.23 -7.55
CA ILE A 213 12.09 10.41 -8.40
C ILE A 213 13.41 11.12 -8.72
N LYS A 214 14.28 11.30 -7.74
CA LYS A 214 15.52 12.09 -7.89
C LYS A 214 16.63 11.35 -8.63
N GLU A 215 16.72 10.03 -8.46
CA GLU A 215 17.81 9.23 -9.03
C GLU A 215 17.41 8.57 -10.34
N GLU A 216 16.30 7.84 -10.36
CA GLU A 216 15.89 7.07 -11.54
C GLU A 216 15.36 7.97 -12.66
N PHE A 217 14.74 9.10 -12.30
CA PHE A 217 14.18 10.04 -13.26
C PHE A 217 14.98 11.35 -13.38
N ARG A 218 16.18 11.43 -12.81
CA ARG A 218 17.00 12.65 -12.78
C ARG A 218 17.18 13.29 -14.17
N ASN A 219 17.41 12.47 -15.19
CA ASN A 219 17.63 12.89 -16.56
C ASN A 219 16.37 13.46 -17.25
N LYS A 220 15.18 13.24 -16.67
CA LYS A 220 13.92 13.77 -17.15
C LYS A 220 13.54 15.09 -16.45
N LEU A 221 14.30 15.53 -15.43
CA LEU A 221 13.97 16.67 -14.59
C LEU A 221 14.85 17.89 -14.93
N SER A 222 14.22 19.04 -15.11
CA SER A 222 14.91 20.34 -15.09
C SER A 222 15.32 20.72 -13.64
N GLU A 223 16.17 21.73 -13.49
CA GLU A 223 16.58 22.23 -12.16
C GLU A 223 15.38 22.76 -11.36
N ASP A 224 14.47 23.47 -12.02
CA ASP A 224 13.22 23.93 -11.39
C ASP A 224 12.36 22.77 -10.89
N GLN A 225 12.27 21.69 -11.68
CA GLN A 225 11.54 20.51 -11.27
C GLN A 225 12.20 19.79 -10.09
N VAL A 226 13.53 19.77 -10.02
CA VAL A 226 14.26 19.27 -8.85
C VAL A 226 13.96 20.08 -7.60
N ALA A 227 13.90 21.41 -7.70
CA ALA A 227 13.51 22.27 -6.60
C ALA A 227 12.08 21.98 -6.11
N ILE A 228 11.14 21.75 -7.05
CA ILE A 228 9.76 21.33 -6.76
C ILE A 228 9.75 19.98 -6.01
N VAL A 229 10.51 19.00 -6.46
CA VAL A 229 10.62 17.68 -5.82
C VAL A 229 11.13 17.80 -4.39
N ASN A 230 12.20 18.59 -4.19
CA ASN A 230 12.77 18.81 -2.85
C ASN A 230 11.77 19.51 -1.91
N SER A 231 11.06 20.52 -2.40
CA SER A 231 10.02 21.20 -1.62
C SER A 231 8.86 20.26 -1.28
N SER A 232 8.44 19.41 -2.24
CA SER A 232 7.38 18.43 -2.03
C SER A 232 7.78 17.37 -1.00
N GLU A 233 9.02 16.89 -1.04
CA GLU A 233 9.55 15.97 -0.02
C GLU A 233 9.53 16.61 1.36
N LYS A 234 10.08 17.82 1.47
CA LYS A 234 10.10 18.59 2.72
C LYS A 234 8.68 18.75 3.28
N TRP A 235 7.72 19.11 2.41
CA TRP A 235 6.33 19.28 2.82
C TRP A 235 5.72 17.97 3.32
N LEU A 236 5.78 16.89 2.55
CA LEU A 236 5.13 15.63 2.89
C LEU A 236 5.71 14.96 4.13
N LYS A 237 7.03 15.01 4.32
CA LYS A 237 7.68 14.50 5.53
C LYS A 237 7.28 15.28 6.79
N ASN A 238 6.97 16.57 6.65
CA ASN A 238 6.50 17.37 7.78
C ASN A 238 4.98 17.34 7.97
N LEU A 239 4.22 17.06 6.91
CA LEU A 239 2.76 17.02 6.98
C LEU A 239 2.26 15.85 7.83
N TYR A 240 2.88 14.68 7.70
CA TYR A 240 2.43 13.49 8.41
C TYR A 240 3.05 13.41 9.81
N MET A 241 2.21 13.09 10.81
CA MET A 241 2.59 12.99 12.23
C MET A 241 3.24 11.63 12.56
N ILE A 242 4.15 11.15 11.72
CA ILE A 242 4.75 9.82 11.86
C ILE A 242 5.54 9.74 13.17
N ASP A 243 6.40 10.72 13.41
CA ASP A 243 7.19 10.90 14.62
C ASP A 243 6.31 10.95 15.88
N ALA A 244 5.23 11.73 15.81
CA ALA A 244 4.32 11.89 16.93
C ALA A 244 3.45 10.64 17.19
N ILE A 245 3.04 9.92 16.15
CA ILE A 245 2.14 8.77 16.28
C ILE A 245 2.92 7.49 16.62
N PHE A 246 4.08 7.28 15.97
CA PHE A 246 4.83 6.04 16.05
C PHE A 246 6.12 6.14 16.89
N GLY A 247 6.51 7.35 17.33
CA GLY A 247 7.66 7.57 18.20
C GLY A 247 7.41 7.10 19.62
N GLU A 248 8.50 6.81 20.33
CA GLU A 248 8.48 6.34 21.73
C GLU A 248 8.43 7.48 22.75
N GLU A 249 8.79 8.70 22.33
CA GLU A 249 8.85 9.86 23.22
C GLU A 249 7.48 10.22 23.80
N GLU A 250 7.44 10.58 25.06
CA GLU A 250 6.23 11.04 25.71
C GLU A 250 5.84 12.42 25.18
N ILE A 251 4.60 12.54 24.70
CA ILE A 251 4.04 13.80 24.24
C ILE A 251 3.28 14.44 25.38
N ILE A 252 3.81 15.54 25.88
CA ILE A 252 3.28 16.25 27.08
C ILE A 252 2.52 17.52 26.76
N HIS A 253 2.67 18.07 25.55
CA HIS A 253 2.00 19.30 25.11
C HIS A 253 1.72 19.28 23.60
N ASP A 254 0.84 20.17 23.15
CA ASP A 254 0.59 20.40 21.72
C ASP A 254 1.87 20.84 21.02
N ASN A 255 2.15 20.23 19.87
CA ASN A 255 3.29 20.61 19.05
C ASN A 255 2.86 21.53 17.93
N LYS A 256 3.46 22.70 17.91
CA LYS A 256 3.31 23.71 16.85
C LYS A 256 4.69 24.11 16.38
N TYR A 257 4.93 24.01 15.09
CA TYR A 257 6.16 24.49 14.52
C TYR A 257 5.91 25.16 13.15
N GLU A 258 6.80 26.08 12.82
CA GLU A 258 6.72 26.83 11.59
C GLU A 258 7.56 26.19 10.50
N ILE A 259 7.01 26.15 9.30
CA ILE A 259 7.72 25.72 8.11
C ILE A 259 7.63 26.79 7.03
N ILE A 260 8.77 27.11 6.46
CA ILE A 260 8.88 28.03 5.33
C ILE A 260 9.03 27.21 4.06
N MET A 261 8.20 27.51 3.08
CA MET A 261 8.15 26.84 1.79
C MET A 261 8.28 27.86 0.67
N ASP A 262 8.97 27.49 -0.39
CA ASP A 262 9.07 28.32 -1.59
C ASP A 262 7.83 28.18 -2.51
N PHE A 263 6.91 27.29 -2.16
CA PHE A 263 5.68 27.01 -2.91
C PHE A 263 4.48 26.92 -1.98
N ASP A 264 3.32 27.37 -2.45
CA ASP A 264 2.01 27.17 -1.77
C ASP A 264 1.49 25.76 -2.05
N PHE A 265 2.12 24.77 -1.41
CA PHE A 265 1.84 23.36 -1.59
C PHE A 265 0.39 22.98 -1.25
N PRO A 266 -0.22 23.45 -0.13
CA PRO A 266 -1.61 23.17 0.18
C PRO A 266 -2.58 23.63 -0.90
N SER A 267 -2.37 24.85 -1.44
CA SER A 267 -3.20 25.35 -2.54
C SER A 267 -3.02 24.52 -3.81
N TRP A 268 -1.79 24.14 -4.14
CA TRP A 268 -1.54 23.27 -5.29
C TRP A 268 -2.21 21.90 -5.16
N VAL A 269 -2.10 21.23 -4.00
CA VAL A 269 -2.73 19.93 -3.77
C VAL A 269 -4.25 20.01 -3.90
N SER A 270 -4.86 21.11 -3.44
CA SER A 270 -6.32 21.32 -3.49
C SER A 270 -6.85 21.62 -4.90
N LYS A 271 -6.03 22.16 -5.79
CA LYS A 271 -6.41 22.53 -7.16
C LYS A 271 -6.25 21.35 -8.12
N LYS A 272 -7.26 21.11 -8.94
CA LYS A 272 -7.22 20.08 -9.95
C LYS A 272 -6.49 20.59 -11.19
N ASP A 273 -5.55 19.81 -11.70
CA ASP A 273 -4.87 20.01 -13.00
C ASP A 273 -4.11 21.33 -13.22
N GLU A 274 -3.84 22.12 -12.17
CA GLU A 274 -3.01 23.32 -12.30
C GLU A 274 -1.51 22.98 -12.19
N PRO A 275 -0.66 23.50 -13.09
CA PRO A 275 0.79 23.30 -13.05
C PRO A 275 1.42 23.88 -11.77
N PHE A 276 2.43 23.21 -11.25
CA PHE A 276 3.06 23.56 -9.96
C PHE A 276 3.70 24.96 -9.96
N GLN A 277 4.25 25.40 -11.09
CA GLN A 277 4.91 26.71 -11.19
C GLN A 277 4.02 27.90 -10.85
N PHE A 278 2.69 27.77 -10.98
CA PHE A 278 1.75 28.83 -10.58
C PHE A 278 1.64 29.01 -9.07
N PHE A 279 2.21 28.09 -8.30
CA PHE A 279 2.18 28.10 -6.85
C PHE A 279 3.54 28.50 -6.24
N HIS A 280 4.46 29.04 -7.05
CA HIS A 280 5.74 29.55 -6.56
C HIS A 280 5.52 30.82 -5.76
N LYS A 281 5.39 30.65 -4.43
CA LYS A 281 5.14 31.71 -3.47
C LYS A 281 5.79 31.35 -2.15
N ASN A 282 6.68 32.23 -1.67
CA ASN A 282 7.20 32.07 -0.33
C ASN A 282 6.03 32.09 0.68
N SER A 283 5.85 31.02 1.41
CA SER A 283 4.74 30.89 2.34
C SER A 283 5.23 30.31 3.65
N LYS A 284 4.71 30.87 4.74
CA LYS A 284 4.99 30.41 6.10
C LYS A 284 3.76 29.71 6.64
N TYR A 285 3.93 28.48 7.06
CA TYR A 285 2.86 27.68 7.60
C TYR A 285 3.16 27.31 9.04
N GLN A 286 2.14 27.28 9.87
CA GLN A 286 2.21 26.64 11.18
C GLN A 286 1.60 25.24 11.06
N LEU A 287 2.40 24.24 11.33
CA LEU A 287 1.97 22.85 11.42
C LEU A 287 1.71 22.52 12.89
N ASN A 288 0.59 21.88 13.15
CA ASN A 288 0.19 21.56 14.53
C ASN A 288 -0.45 20.18 14.63
N TYR A 289 -0.44 19.63 15.82
CA TYR A 289 -1.27 18.49 16.18
C TYR A 289 -1.82 18.64 17.59
N ASP A 290 -3.03 18.13 17.79
CA ASP A 290 -3.67 18.03 19.08
C ASP A 290 -3.13 16.81 19.84
N ILE A 291 -2.57 17.03 21.03
CA ILE A 291 -2.05 15.98 21.90
C ILE A 291 -3.10 14.92 22.25
N LYS A 292 -4.37 15.29 22.43
CA LYS A 292 -5.45 14.36 22.73
C LYS A 292 -5.67 13.40 21.58
N LYS A 293 -5.65 13.94 20.34
CA LYS A 293 -5.76 13.16 19.12
C LYS A 293 -4.58 12.19 18.97
N VAL A 294 -3.35 12.66 19.19
CA VAL A 294 -2.15 11.82 19.10
C VAL A 294 -2.16 10.72 20.16
N LYS A 295 -2.48 11.05 21.42
CA LYS A 295 -2.60 10.06 22.50
C LYS A 295 -3.67 9.01 22.19
N TYR A 296 -4.81 9.44 21.67
CA TYR A 296 -5.87 8.53 21.24
C TYR A 296 -5.35 7.56 20.14
N MET A 297 -4.70 8.09 19.09
CA MET A 297 -4.15 7.28 18.01
C MET A 297 -3.09 6.30 18.50
N ARG A 298 -2.18 6.73 19.38
CA ARG A 298 -1.18 5.84 20.01
C ARG A 298 -1.81 4.71 20.81
N ASN A 299 -2.86 5.02 21.58
CA ASN A 299 -3.58 4.00 22.37
C ASN A 299 -4.28 2.99 21.46
N GLU A 300 -4.92 3.45 20.39
CA GLU A 300 -5.54 2.57 19.39
C GLU A 300 -4.49 1.68 18.72
N ILE A 301 -3.36 2.25 18.28
CA ILE A 301 -2.25 1.48 17.71
C ILE A 301 -1.75 0.44 18.71
N LYS A 302 -1.50 0.84 19.95
CA LYS A 302 -1.04 -0.08 21.00
C LYS A 302 -2.06 -1.18 21.29
N SER A 303 -3.34 -0.87 21.28
CA SER A 303 -4.42 -1.85 21.45
C SER A 303 -4.45 -2.88 20.31
N ILE A 304 -4.19 -2.45 19.08
CA ILE A 304 -4.24 -3.31 17.89
C ILE A 304 -2.95 -4.12 17.73
N TYR A 305 -1.80 -3.47 17.80
CA TYR A 305 -0.50 -4.07 17.51
C TYR A 305 0.24 -4.57 18.76
N GLY A 306 -0.05 -4.01 19.93
CA GLY A 306 0.64 -4.34 21.19
C GLY A 306 0.09 -5.54 21.94
N GLN A 307 -1.07 -6.10 21.53
CA GLN A 307 -1.72 -7.21 22.21
C GLN A 307 -1.63 -8.55 21.47
N ASN A 308 -0.78 -8.67 20.46
CA ASN A 308 -0.73 -9.83 19.55
C ASN A 308 -2.12 -10.24 19.02
N LYS A 309 -3.06 -9.32 19.01
CA LYS A 309 -4.35 -9.53 18.37
C LYS A 309 -4.14 -9.30 16.89
N GLY A 310 -4.34 -10.32 16.12
CA GLY A 310 -4.20 -10.24 14.69
C GLY A 310 -5.10 -9.20 14.05
N TYR A 311 -4.83 -8.96 12.78
CA TYR A 311 -5.56 -7.98 11.97
C TYR A 311 -7.01 -8.41 11.79
N THR A 312 -7.88 -7.91 12.64
CA THR A 312 -9.33 -8.11 12.57
C THR A 312 -9.96 -7.19 11.50
N SER A 313 -11.26 -7.30 11.20
CA SER A 313 -11.95 -6.35 10.30
C SER A 313 -11.90 -4.91 10.82
N SER A 314 -11.76 -4.74 12.15
CA SER A 314 -11.52 -3.44 12.78
C SER A 314 -10.18 -2.83 12.36
N ASP A 315 -9.14 -3.63 12.10
CA ASP A 315 -7.83 -3.12 11.69
C ASP A 315 -7.87 -2.51 10.29
N ARG A 316 -8.66 -3.08 9.40
CA ARG A 316 -8.91 -2.51 8.07
C ARG A 316 -9.64 -1.18 8.17
N ALA A 317 -10.61 -1.07 9.08
CA ALA A 317 -11.30 0.18 9.38
C ALA A 317 -10.35 1.17 10.06
N PHE A 318 -9.52 0.70 10.97
CA PHE A 318 -8.54 1.51 11.69
C PHE A 318 -7.42 2.02 10.78
N GLY A 319 -6.89 1.19 9.87
CA GLY A 319 -5.93 1.63 8.85
C GLY A 319 -6.49 2.77 7.99
N ARG A 320 -7.77 2.70 7.59
CA ARG A 320 -8.45 3.79 6.88
C ARG A 320 -8.63 5.04 7.77
N TYR A 321 -8.96 4.84 9.03
CA TYR A 321 -9.08 5.92 10.00
C TYR A 321 -7.74 6.64 10.19
N LEU A 322 -6.65 5.90 10.43
CA LEU A 322 -5.31 6.47 10.53
C LEU A 322 -4.94 7.29 9.30
N MET A 323 -5.19 6.78 8.10
CA MET A 323 -4.90 7.49 6.86
C MET A 323 -5.62 8.82 6.73
N GLN A 324 -6.82 8.96 7.31
CA GLN A 324 -7.56 10.21 7.30
C GLN A 324 -7.00 11.24 8.29
N TYR A 325 -6.44 10.79 9.41
CA TYR A 325 -6.07 11.65 10.54
C TYR A 325 -4.56 11.76 10.78
N ILE A 326 -3.74 11.08 9.99
CA ILE A 326 -2.28 11.09 10.15
C ILE A 326 -1.66 12.46 9.79
N GLY A 327 -2.37 13.29 9.03
CA GLY A 327 -1.92 14.63 8.68
C GLY A 327 -2.00 15.62 9.85
N ARG A 328 -1.00 16.48 9.94
CA ARG A 328 -1.01 17.64 10.85
C ARG A 328 -2.07 18.65 10.40
N GLY A 329 -2.60 19.43 11.32
CA GLY A 329 -3.31 20.65 11.00
C GLY A 329 -2.35 21.65 10.34
N VAL A 330 -2.83 22.35 9.34
CA VAL A 330 -2.03 23.33 8.59
C VAL A 330 -2.74 24.67 8.66
N ASP A 331 -2.15 25.61 9.37
CA ASP A 331 -2.60 26.99 9.41
C ASP A 331 -1.65 27.84 8.55
N VAL A 332 -2.22 28.65 7.65
CA VAL A 332 -1.46 29.61 6.87
C VAL A 332 -1.13 30.77 7.78
N PHE A 333 0.15 30.92 8.10
CA PHE A 333 0.62 31.98 8.96
C PHE A 333 0.91 33.26 8.18
N GLU A 334 1.57 33.14 7.02
CA GLU A 334 1.91 34.26 6.14
C GLU A 334 2.06 33.76 4.71
N LYS A 335 1.50 34.51 3.75
CA LYS A 335 1.68 34.26 2.31
C LYS A 335 2.48 35.38 1.67
N ASP A 336 3.26 35.04 0.65
CA ASP A 336 4.01 35.99 -0.16
C ASP A 336 5.00 36.87 0.63
N PHE A 337 5.55 36.37 1.76
CA PHE A 337 6.56 37.13 2.50
C PHE A 337 7.90 37.14 1.74
N GLN A 338 8.59 38.30 1.80
CA GLN A 338 9.94 38.39 1.25
C GLN A 338 10.94 37.78 2.23
N LYS A 339 11.76 36.82 1.78
CA LYS A 339 12.92 36.38 2.56
C LYS A 339 13.84 37.60 2.70
N ILE A 340 13.98 38.13 3.90
CA ILE A 340 15.03 39.09 4.22
C ILE A 340 16.33 38.28 4.16
N ASN A 341 17.20 38.59 3.16
CA ASN A 341 18.50 37.95 2.99
C ASN A 341 19.44 38.33 4.14
#